data_d139b4c1be68a0cf9de030b1000c48e7
#
_entry.id   d139b4c1be68a0cf9de030b1000c48e7
#
_cell.length_a   1.000
_cell.length_b   1.000
_cell.length_c   1.000
_cell.angle_alpha   90.00
_cell.angle_beta   90.00
_cell.angle_gamma   90.00
#
_symmetry.space_group_name_H-M   'P 1'
#
loop_
_entity.id
_entity.type
_entity.pdbx_description
1 polymer ?
#
loop_
_entity_poly.entity_id
_entity_poly.type
_entity_poly.pdbx_seq_one_letter_code
_entity_poly.pdbx_strand_id
1 'polypeptide(L)'
;MIMKILKIYKNEGIKGVMHRIRNRIHSQKETNIQKNNINEFYSFIENCVKDEKEEFNLENTNIIINWVLPPFGPGSGGHINIMRFINYLEKKGISNRVYLYARFGGETQESLKQFAIDYYDLNQNSNTEFYPHTDYMDYSHITIASSWESAYFVRSFGKTKHKVYFVQDFEPEFFPKSSSYFFAENTYKFGFVGITAGSWLSKKLSKDYKMECYDYGFSYDKELYKPLPKKNDGIVRIGLYARYHTPRRLFELYVLALNIFYKKCQKNNIKVEISFLGQDVSHINFPYPVNNLGTMKIKDIPKVCAENDIFLVPSGTNLSLVPLEVMACKTLAVSNRGENAEWLLNDENSILTDADPIDIAEKLYEVTINKEKREKIAEQGYNFAIKTSWEKSGEKVYKVIKNILEKKEEK
;
A
#
# COMPACT_ATOMS: atom_id res chain seq x y z
N MET A 1 -34.33 -7.56 7.73
CA MET A 1 -33.84 -6.26 7.21
C MET A 1 -34.08 -5.14 8.20
N ILE A 2 -35.29 -4.91 8.67
CA ILE A 2 -35.66 -3.84 9.62
C ILE A 2 -34.84 -3.90 10.94
N MET A 3 -34.70 -5.09 11.55
CA MET A 3 -33.90 -5.25 12.78
C MET A 3 -32.40 -4.90 12.62
N LYS A 4 -31.81 -5.15 11.45
CA LYS A 4 -30.42 -4.71 11.15
C LYS A 4 -30.31 -3.19 11.05
N ILE A 5 -31.28 -2.53 10.43
CA ILE A 5 -31.33 -1.08 10.31
C ILE A 5 -31.51 -0.42 11.69
N LEU A 6 -32.38 -0.96 12.53
CA LEU A 6 -32.58 -0.50 13.90
C LEU A 6 -31.33 -0.66 14.78
N LYS A 7 -30.57 -1.74 14.61
CA LYS A 7 -29.32 -1.98 15.32
C LYS A 7 -28.22 -0.98 14.91
N ILE A 8 -28.12 -0.68 13.61
CA ILE A 8 -27.21 0.33 13.06
C ILE A 8 -27.59 1.73 13.56
N TYR A 9 -28.89 2.04 13.54
CA TYR A 9 -29.41 3.31 14.05
C TYR A 9 -29.09 3.52 15.54
N LYS A 10 -29.24 2.48 16.37
CA LYS A 10 -28.89 2.54 17.80
C LYS A 10 -27.39 2.77 18.06
N ASN A 11 -26.50 2.23 17.22
CA ASN A 11 -25.07 2.27 17.44
C ASN A 11 -24.35 3.44 16.75
N GLU A 12 -24.83 3.90 15.61
CA GLU A 12 -24.14 4.84 14.73
C GLU A 12 -25.00 6.06 14.36
N GLY A 13 -26.24 6.12 14.85
CA GLY A 13 -27.18 7.18 14.52
C GLY A 13 -27.59 7.25 13.05
N ILE A 14 -28.36 8.28 12.67
CA ILE A 14 -28.82 8.51 11.29
C ILE A 14 -27.65 8.60 10.29
N LYS A 15 -26.51 9.22 10.69
CA LYS A 15 -25.34 9.38 9.81
C LYS A 15 -24.72 8.04 9.42
N GLY A 16 -24.62 7.08 10.34
CA GLY A 16 -24.11 5.74 10.05
C GLY A 16 -25.02 4.92 9.14
N VAL A 17 -26.34 5.03 9.36
CA VAL A 17 -27.34 4.39 8.45
C VAL A 17 -27.24 4.97 7.04
N MET A 18 -27.19 6.31 6.93
CA MET A 18 -27.08 6.99 5.63
C MET A 18 -25.76 6.67 4.91
N HIS A 19 -24.66 6.59 5.64
CA HIS A 19 -23.36 6.20 5.08
C HIS A 19 -23.39 4.77 4.50
N ARG A 20 -23.97 3.80 5.23
CA ARG A 20 -24.09 2.41 4.75
C ARG A 20 -25.07 2.26 3.59
N ILE A 21 -26.17 3.02 3.61
CA ILE A 21 -27.11 3.09 2.47
C ILE A 21 -26.39 3.68 1.25
N ARG A 22 -25.67 4.77 1.42
CA ARG A 22 -24.92 5.43 0.35
C ARG A 22 -23.84 4.50 -0.24
N ASN A 23 -23.07 3.80 0.59
CA ASN A 23 -22.07 2.84 0.15
C ASN A 23 -22.71 1.63 -0.57
N ARG A 24 -23.87 1.16 -0.13
CA ARG A 24 -24.58 0.07 -0.79
C ARG A 24 -25.20 0.49 -2.12
N ILE A 25 -25.74 1.70 -2.20
CA ILE A 25 -26.22 2.30 -3.45
C ILE A 25 -25.06 2.56 -4.40
N HIS A 26 -23.90 3.00 -3.88
CA HIS A 26 -22.70 3.23 -4.69
C HIS A 26 -22.14 1.92 -5.25
N SER A 27 -21.98 0.88 -4.42
CA SER A 27 -21.54 -0.44 -4.88
C SER A 27 -22.52 -1.10 -5.86
N GLN A 28 -23.82 -0.89 -5.68
CA GLN A 28 -24.85 -1.36 -6.65
C GLN A 28 -24.89 -0.52 -7.94
N LYS A 29 -24.61 0.79 -7.85
CA LYS A 29 -24.44 1.64 -9.04
C LYS A 29 -23.20 1.27 -9.84
N GLU A 30 -22.05 1.07 -9.18
CA GLU A 30 -20.83 0.61 -9.84
C GLU A 30 -21.03 -0.75 -10.53
N THR A 31 -21.70 -1.71 -9.87
CA THR A 31 -22.00 -3.04 -10.47
C THR A 31 -22.99 -2.93 -11.61
N ASN A 32 -23.94 -1.99 -11.56
CA ASN A 32 -24.92 -1.76 -12.65
C ASN A 32 -24.31 -0.97 -13.82
N ILE A 33 -23.41 -0.02 -13.55
CA ILE A 33 -22.68 0.72 -14.59
C ILE A 33 -21.79 -0.25 -15.37
N GLN A 34 -21.03 -1.12 -14.69
CA GLN A 34 -20.23 -2.18 -15.34
C GLN A 34 -21.06 -3.11 -16.23
N LYS A 35 -22.30 -3.45 -15.82
CA LYS A 35 -23.17 -4.33 -16.60
C LYS A 35 -23.83 -3.64 -17.79
N ASN A 36 -24.15 -2.35 -17.67
CA ASN A 36 -24.98 -1.64 -18.66
C ASN A 36 -24.15 -0.84 -19.68
N ASN A 37 -22.87 -0.53 -19.39
CA ASN A 37 -22.04 0.28 -20.28
C ASN A 37 -20.55 -0.08 -20.15
N ILE A 38 -20.22 -1.33 -20.50
CA ILE A 38 -18.87 -1.87 -20.36
C ILE A 38 -17.83 -1.07 -21.17
N ASN A 39 -18.22 -0.58 -22.35
CA ASN A 39 -17.31 0.18 -23.21
C ASN A 39 -17.00 1.56 -22.62
N GLU A 40 -17.99 2.21 -22.00
CA GLU A 40 -17.75 3.48 -21.31
C GLU A 40 -16.84 3.31 -20.11
N PHE A 41 -17.06 2.26 -19.31
CA PHE A 41 -16.25 1.96 -18.13
C PHE A 41 -14.78 1.69 -18.49
N TYR A 42 -14.53 0.97 -19.59
CA TYR A 42 -13.19 0.63 -20.06
C TYR A 42 -12.71 1.49 -21.25
N SER A 43 -13.37 2.63 -21.50
CA SER A 43 -13.01 3.53 -22.62
C SER A 43 -11.55 4.00 -22.58
N PHE A 44 -10.95 4.12 -21.40
CA PHE A 44 -9.54 4.46 -21.24
C PHE A 44 -8.60 3.37 -21.80
N ILE A 45 -9.04 2.10 -21.86
CA ILE A 45 -8.31 1.01 -22.51
C ILE A 45 -8.50 1.06 -24.02
N GLU A 46 -9.75 1.23 -24.48
CA GLU A 46 -10.12 1.28 -25.89
C GLU A 46 -9.48 2.48 -26.59
N ASN A 47 -9.53 3.65 -25.94
CA ASN A 47 -8.94 4.89 -26.46
C ASN A 47 -7.41 4.98 -26.28
N CYS A 48 -6.78 3.97 -25.68
CA CYS A 48 -5.34 3.87 -25.52
C CYS A 48 -4.67 3.48 -26.87
N VAL A 49 -5.00 4.21 -27.93
CA VAL A 49 -4.45 3.99 -29.27
C VAL A 49 -3.23 4.86 -29.43
N LYS A 50 -2.11 4.20 -29.76
CA LYS A 50 -0.81 4.73 -30.22
C LYS A 50 -0.44 6.18 -29.83
N ASP A 51 0.68 6.23 -29.16
CA ASP A 51 1.60 7.34 -29.04
C ASP A 51 1.77 8.16 -30.33
N GLU A 52 1.01 9.17 -30.53
CA GLU A 52 1.43 10.26 -31.39
C GLU A 52 2.35 11.13 -30.53
N LYS A 53 3.67 10.98 -30.69
CA LYS A 53 4.64 11.88 -30.07
C LYS A 53 4.42 13.26 -30.67
N GLU A 54 4.01 14.21 -29.85
CA GLU A 54 3.99 15.63 -30.22
C GLU A 54 5.42 16.18 -30.09
N GLU A 55 5.89 16.93 -31.09
CA GLU A 55 7.15 17.65 -30.98
C GLU A 55 6.98 18.86 -30.04
N PHE A 56 7.79 18.93 -29.00
CA PHE A 56 7.83 20.04 -28.07
C PHE A 56 9.25 20.25 -27.53
N ASN A 57 9.56 21.51 -27.15
CA ASN A 57 10.84 21.88 -26.59
C ASN A 57 10.70 22.33 -25.13
N LEU A 58 11.37 21.61 -24.22
CA LEU A 58 11.50 21.96 -22.81
C LEU A 58 12.95 22.35 -22.44
N GLU A 59 13.77 22.70 -23.43
CA GLU A 59 15.13 23.18 -23.18
C GLU A 59 15.05 24.49 -22.36
N ASN A 60 15.92 24.59 -21.35
CA ASN A 60 15.98 25.70 -20.40
C ASN A 60 14.82 25.78 -19.38
N THR A 61 14.00 24.77 -19.21
CA THR A 61 13.02 24.69 -18.14
C THR A 61 13.51 23.79 -17.01
N ASN A 62 13.03 24.02 -15.79
CA ASN A 62 13.20 23.05 -14.70
C ASN A 62 12.58 21.70 -15.11
N ILE A 63 13.15 20.60 -14.61
CA ILE A 63 12.58 19.28 -14.85
C ILE A 63 11.14 19.26 -14.34
N ILE A 64 10.20 18.89 -15.20
CA ILE A 64 8.76 18.79 -14.91
C ILE A 64 8.37 17.32 -14.95
N ILE A 65 7.72 16.85 -13.89
CA ILE A 65 7.17 15.50 -13.78
C ILE A 65 5.65 15.57 -13.61
N ASN A 66 4.92 14.89 -14.49
CA ASN A 66 3.50 14.64 -14.36
C ASN A 66 3.29 13.29 -13.65
N TRP A 67 2.48 13.27 -12.59
CA TRP A 67 2.06 12.06 -11.88
C TRP A 67 0.60 11.79 -12.17
N VAL A 68 0.28 10.62 -12.70
CA VAL A 68 -1.11 10.21 -12.95
C VAL A 68 -1.52 9.23 -11.86
N LEU A 69 -2.44 9.67 -11.00
CA LEU A 69 -2.82 8.97 -9.77
C LEU A 69 -4.29 8.54 -9.81
N PRO A 70 -4.64 7.47 -9.06
CA PRO A 70 -6.04 7.18 -8.76
C PRO A 70 -6.66 8.28 -7.89
N PRO A 71 -8.00 8.35 -7.84
CA PRO A 71 -8.70 9.27 -6.96
C PRO A 71 -8.27 9.16 -5.50
N PHE A 72 -8.27 10.30 -4.81
CA PHE A 72 -7.86 10.38 -3.42
C PHE A 72 -8.89 9.76 -2.46
N GLY A 73 -8.39 9.08 -1.44
CA GLY A 73 -9.19 8.52 -0.36
C GLY A 73 -8.38 8.38 0.92
N PRO A 74 -8.96 8.61 2.10
CA PRO A 74 -8.23 8.58 3.37
C PRO A 74 -7.58 7.21 3.62
N GLY A 75 -6.36 7.22 4.21
CA GLY A 75 -5.65 6.00 4.60
C GLY A 75 -4.98 5.22 3.47
N SER A 76 -4.75 5.85 2.32
CA SER A 76 -4.03 5.24 1.20
C SER A 76 -2.52 5.32 1.38
N GLY A 77 -1.89 4.22 1.81
CA GLY A 77 -0.43 4.13 1.96
C GLY A 77 0.34 4.36 0.65
N GLY A 78 -0.24 3.97 -0.49
CA GLY A 78 0.34 4.20 -1.80
C GLY A 78 0.47 5.68 -2.14
N HIS A 79 -0.57 6.47 -1.87
CA HIS A 79 -0.53 7.93 -2.08
C HIS A 79 0.45 8.61 -1.13
N ILE A 80 0.50 8.19 0.15
CA ILE A 80 1.47 8.71 1.13
C ILE A 80 2.90 8.49 0.62
N ASN A 81 3.21 7.31 0.09
CA ASN A 81 4.53 7.05 -0.47
C ASN A 81 4.84 7.96 -1.64
N ILE A 82 3.91 8.15 -2.57
CA ILE A 82 4.11 9.05 -3.72
C ILE A 82 4.38 10.47 -3.26
N MET A 83 3.61 11.00 -2.31
CA MET A 83 3.81 12.37 -1.81
C MET A 83 5.16 12.53 -1.09
N ARG A 84 5.70 11.48 -0.42
CA ARG A 84 7.06 11.50 0.12
C ARG A 84 8.11 11.66 -0.98
N PHE A 85 7.97 10.98 -2.11
CA PHE A 85 8.87 11.15 -3.24
C PHE A 85 8.70 12.50 -3.94
N ILE A 86 7.49 13.01 -4.09
CA ILE A 86 7.21 14.36 -4.57
C ILE A 86 7.91 15.40 -3.70
N ASN A 87 7.73 15.34 -2.37
CA ASN A 87 8.42 16.22 -1.42
C ASN A 87 9.95 16.16 -1.56
N TYR A 88 10.50 14.94 -1.79
CA TYR A 88 11.94 14.77 -1.97
C TYR A 88 12.42 15.39 -3.30
N LEU A 89 11.72 15.13 -4.38
CA LEU A 89 12.05 15.64 -5.72
C LEU A 89 11.92 17.16 -5.79
N GLU A 90 10.94 17.75 -5.11
CA GLU A 90 10.80 19.20 -4.97
C GLU A 90 12.03 19.84 -4.31
N LYS A 91 12.57 19.24 -3.24
CA LYS A 91 13.82 19.67 -2.60
C LYS A 91 15.04 19.59 -3.54
N LYS A 92 14.97 18.79 -4.60
CA LYS A 92 15.99 18.68 -5.65
C LYS A 92 15.74 19.64 -6.83
N GLY A 93 14.75 20.53 -6.73
CA GLY A 93 14.40 21.51 -7.77
C GLY A 93 13.55 20.95 -8.91
N ILE A 94 12.90 19.80 -8.72
CA ILE A 94 12.00 19.22 -9.72
C ILE A 94 10.58 19.73 -9.49
N SER A 95 9.94 20.22 -10.56
CA SER A 95 8.53 20.63 -10.54
C SER A 95 7.62 19.43 -10.72
N ASN A 96 6.59 19.29 -9.87
CA ASN A 96 5.67 18.16 -9.90
C ASN A 96 4.25 18.66 -10.20
N ARG A 97 3.52 17.90 -11.03
CA ARG A 97 2.09 18.06 -11.29
C ARG A 97 1.39 16.74 -11.06
N VAL A 98 0.29 16.75 -10.35
CA VAL A 98 -0.51 15.57 -10.02
C VAL A 98 -1.84 15.66 -10.75
N TYR A 99 -2.18 14.62 -11.50
CA TYR A 99 -3.42 14.49 -12.26
C TYR A 99 -4.19 13.25 -11.79
N LEU A 100 -5.48 13.40 -11.49
CA LEU A 100 -6.33 12.27 -11.19
C LEU A 100 -6.96 11.73 -12.47
N TYR A 101 -6.94 10.40 -12.68
CA TYR A 101 -7.53 9.82 -13.89
C TYR A 101 -9.04 9.60 -13.81
N ALA A 102 -9.65 9.68 -12.62
CA ALA A 102 -11.09 9.57 -12.44
C ALA A 102 -11.59 10.66 -11.50
N ARG A 103 -12.84 11.13 -11.77
CA ARG A 103 -13.49 12.21 -11.03
C ARG A 103 -14.50 11.63 -10.04
N PHE A 104 -14.53 12.19 -8.83
CA PHE A 104 -15.66 12.03 -7.93
C PHE A 104 -16.67 13.18 -8.02
N GLY A 105 -16.27 14.30 -8.65
CA GLY A 105 -17.05 15.51 -8.83
C GLY A 105 -16.91 16.51 -7.69
N GLY A 106 -16.67 17.77 -8.07
CA GLY A 106 -16.53 18.88 -7.14
C GLY A 106 -15.13 19.13 -6.58
N GLU A 107 -14.12 18.32 -6.99
CA GLU A 107 -12.74 18.58 -6.62
C GLU A 107 -12.20 19.81 -7.39
N THR A 108 -11.50 20.70 -6.64
CA THR A 108 -10.71 21.79 -7.19
C THR A 108 -9.22 21.51 -6.95
N GLN A 109 -8.36 22.25 -7.63
CA GLN A 109 -6.90 22.17 -7.43
C GLN A 109 -6.53 22.37 -5.95
N GLU A 110 -7.13 23.38 -5.31
CA GLU A 110 -6.91 23.73 -3.92
C GLU A 110 -7.39 22.62 -2.97
N SER A 111 -8.58 22.07 -3.23
CA SER A 111 -9.14 21.01 -2.38
C SER A 111 -8.32 19.73 -2.44
N LEU A 112 -7.80 19.37 -3.62
CA LEU A 112 -6.91 18.22 -3.79
C LEU A 112 -5.57 18.43 -3.10
N LYS A 113 -4.97 19.62 -3.25
CA LYS A 113 -3.73 19.98 -2.55
C LYS A 113 -3.90 19.94 -1.04
N GLN A 114 -4.97 20.54 -0.52
CA GLN A 114 -5.28 20.51 0.91
C GLN A 114 -5.49 19.07 1.41
N PHE A 115 -6.19 18.23 0.64
CA PHE A 115 -6.35 16.82 0.99
C PHE A 115 -5.00 16.08 1.07
N ALA A 116 -4.09 16.35 0.13
CA ALA A 116 -2.76 15.74 0.14
C ALA A 116 -1.91 16.20 1.34
N ILE A 117 -2.06 17.44 1.76
CA ILE A 117 -1.43 17.98 2.99
C ILE A 117 -2.01 17.29 4.23
N ASP A 118 -3.34 17.20 4.34
CA ASP A 118 -4.02 16.71 5.54
C ASP A 118 -3.88 15.20 5.75
N TYR A 119 -3.80 14.43 4.64
CA TYR A 119 -3.89 12.96 4.69
C TYR A 119 -2.69 12.21 4.12
N TYR A 120 -1.82 12.86 3.33
CA TYR A 120 -0.75 12.18 2.60
C TYR A 120 0.65 12.73 2.87
N ASP A 121 0.80 13.57 3.87
CA ASP A 121 2.12 14.08 4.30
C ASP A 121 2.80 14.98 3.24
N LEU A 122 2.01 15.58 2.34
CA LEU A 122 2.54 16.60 1.45
C LEU A 122 2.98 17.82 2.27
N ASN A 123 4.16 18.38 1.94
CA ASN A 123 4.66 19.59 2.60
C ASN A 123 3.66 20.76 2.40
N GLN A 124 3.35 21.47 3.49
CA GLN A 124 2.45 22.64 3.44
C GLN A 124 2.89 23.72 2.45
N ASN A 125 4.21 23.88 2.28
CA ASN A 125 4.80 24.84 1.36
C ASN A 125 5.14 24.23 -0.01
N SER A 126 4.59 23.07 -0.36
CA SER A 126 4.82 22.43 -1.65
C SER A 126 4.30 23.30 -2.80
N ASN A 127 5.10 23.41 -3.86
CA ASN A 127 4.72 24.05 -5.12
C ASN A 127 4.06 23.07 -6.11
N THR A 128 3.84 21.81 -5.71
CA THR A 128 3.15 20.81 -6.52
C THR A 128 1.76 21.28 -6.90
N GLU A 129 1.45 21.21 -8.19
CA GLU A 129 0.14 21.54 -8.75
C GLU A 129 -0.74 20.29 -8.79
N PHE A 130 -2.04 20.47 -8.57
CA PHE A 130 -3.01 19.35 -8.55
C PHE A 130 -4.13 19.61 -9.55
N TYR A 131 -4.48 18.60 -10.33
CA TYR A 131 -5.50 18.69 -11.35
C TYR A 131 -6.52 17.56 -11.19
N PRO A 132 -7.82 17.86 -11.21
CA PRO A 132 -8.86 16.86 -10.96
C PRO A 132 -9.10 15.89 -12.13
N HIS A 133 -8.41 16.08 -13.27
CA HIS A 133 -8.54 15.22 -14.43
C HIS A 133 -7.33 15.26 -15.36
N THR A 134 -7.12 14.17 -16.10
CA THR A 134 -6.03 14.03 -17.09
C THR A 134 -6.21 14.88 -18.34
N ASP A 135 -7.39 15.40 -18.62
CA ASP A 135 -7.64 16.34 -19.75
C ASP A 135 -6.80 17.62 -19.65
N TYR A 136 -6.34 17.96 -18.46
CA TYR A 136 -5.48 19.13 -18.21
C TYR A 136 -3.99 18.84 -18.32
N MET A 137 -3.60 17.60 -18.71
CA MET A 137 -2.18 17.25 -18.81
C MET A 137 -1.47 18.10 -19.87
N ASP A 138 -0.35 18.68 -19.44
CA ASP A 138 0.51 19.51 -20.26
C ASP A 138 1.91 18.90 -20.35
N TYR A 139 2.73 19.46 -21.24
CA TYR A 139 4.08 18.98 -21.56
C TYR A 139 4.92 18.70 -20.31
N SER A 140 5.63 17.57 -20.34
CA SER A 140 6.53 17.18 -19.25
C SER A 140 7.78 16.48 -19.75
N HIS A 141 8.83 16.48 -18.93
CA HIS A 141 10.01 15.66 -19.19
C HIS A 141 9.72 14.18 -18.92
N ILE A 142 8.93 13.91 -17.88
CA ILE A 142 8.55 12.54 -17.48
C ILE A 142 7.08 12.54 -17.08
N THR A 143 6.32 11.56 -17.56
CA THR A 143 4.98 11.26 -17.06
C THR A 143 5.00 9.89 -16.39
N ILE A 144 4.54 9.85 -15.14
CA ILE A 144 4.61 8.68 -14.26
C ILE A 144 3.21 8.12 -14.01
N ALA A 145 2.99 6.87 -14.38
CA ALA A 145 1.84 6.07 -13.96
C ALA A 145 2.07 5.51 -12.55
N SER A 146 1.02 5.38 -11.74
CA SER A 146 1.09 4.86 -10.37
C SER A 146 0.15 3.69 -10.07
N SER A 147 -0.69 3.33 -11.02
CA SER A 147 -1.58 2.17 -11.02
C SER A 147 -1.78 1.64 -12.43
N TRP A 148 -2.30 0.42 -12.57
CA TRP A 148 -2.53 -0.18 -13.89
C TRP A 148 -3.49 0.66 -14.75
N GLU A 149 -4.53 1.25 -14.16
CA GLU A 149 -5.44 2.15 -14.91
C GLU A 149 -4.68 3.37 -15.40
N SER A 150 -3.90 4.01 -14.53
CA SER A 150 -3.14 5.20 -14.89
C SER A 150 -2.10 4.94 -15.99
N ALA A 151 -1.61 3.70 -16.10
CA ALA A 151 -0.66 3.32 -17.14
C ALA A 151 -1.27 3.44 -18.55
N TYR A 152 -2.56 3.18 -18.71
CA TYR A 152 -3.27 3.38 -19.98
C TYR A 152 -3.35 4.87 -20.35
N PHE A 153 -3.66 5.74 -19.40
CA PHE A 153 -3.66 7.20 -19.63
C PHE A 153 -2.28 7.71 -19.99
N VAL A 154 -1.24 7.24 -19.30
CA VAL A 154 0.15 7.62 -19.60
C VAL A 154 0.57 7.09 -20.97
N ARG A 155 0.12 5.88 -21.35
CA ARG A 155 0.44 5.31 -22.65
C ARG A 155 -0.08 6.17 -23.81
N SER A 156 -1.29 6.69 -23.70
CA SER A 156 -1.92 7.52 -24.74
C SER A 156 -1.48 9.00 -24.71
N PHE A 157 -0.68 9.42 -23.72
CA PHE A 157 -0.25 10.80 -23.59
C PHE A 157 1.02 11.07 -24.40
N GLY A 158 0.92 11.88 -25.49
CA GLY A 158 2.01 12.20 -26.41
C GLY A 158 2.94 13.33 -25.97
N LYS A 159 2.51 14.20 -25.04
CA LYS A 159 3.24 15.42 -24.63
C LYS A 159 4.26 15.16 -23.50
N THR A 160 5.05 14.08 -23.62
CA THR A 160 6.07 13.71 -22.63
C THR A 160 7.28 13.06 -23.30
N LYS A 161 8.49 13.38 -22.81
CA LYS A 161 9.72 12.77 -23.35
C LYS A 161 9.87 11.32 -22.91
N HIS A 162 9.59 11.03 -21.64
CA HIS A 162 9.75 9.68 -21.06
C HIS A 162 8.50 9.26 -20.30
N LYS A 163 8.19 7.97 -20.36
CA LYS A 163 7.10 7.34 -19.64
C LYS A 163 7.64 6.37 -18.61
N VAL A 164 7.18 6.52 -17.38
CA VAL A 164 7.63 5.76 -16.20
C VAL A 164 6.43 5.14 -15.52
N TYR A 165 6.62 3.98 -14.90
CA TYR A 165 5.64 3.35 -14.04
C TYR A 165 6.19 3.21 -12.62
N PHE A 166 5.58 3.92 -11.69
CA PHE A 166 5.87 3.81 -10.26
C PHE A 166 5.07 2.64 -9.66
N VAL A 167 5.69 1.46 -9.67
CA VAL A 167 5.03 0.19 -9.33
C VAL A 167 5.19 -0.10 -7.84
N GLN A 168 4.09 -0.10 -7.08
CA GLN A 168 4.10 -0.36 -5.65
C GLN A 168 3.71 -1.79 -5.29
N ASP A 169 3.02 -2.51 -6.18
CA ASP A 169 2.64 -3.90 -6.00
C ASP A 169 2.55 -4.60 -7.36
N PHE A 170 2.44 -5.92 -7.39
CA PHE A 170 2.12 -6.65 -8.61
C PHE A 170 0.60 -6.68 -8.79
N GLU A 171 0.08 -5.64 -9.41
CA GLU A 171 -1.35 -5.32 -9.44
C GLU A 171 -2.24 -6.38 -10.12
N PRO A 172 -1.77 -7.20 -11.07
CA PRO A 172 -2.58 -8.33 -11.57
C PRO A 172 -3.10 -9.24 -10.45
N GLU A 173 -2.32 -9.45 -9.39
CA GLU A 173 -2.71 -10.29 -8.24
C GLU A 173 -3.71 -9.64 -7.29
N PHE A 174 -4.20 -8.42 -7.58
CA PHE A 174 -5.37 -7.87 -6.91
C PHE A 174 -6.66 -8.54 -7.34
N PHE A 175 -6.64 -9.26 -8.45
CA PHE A 175 -7.76 -9.92 -9.08
C PHE A 175 -7.51 -11.42 -9.21
N PRO A 176 -8.55 -12.28 -9.11
CA PRO A 176 -8.46 -13.62 -9.64
C PRO A 176 -8.15 -13.54 -11.14
N LYS A 177 -7.68 -14.63 -11.76
CA LYS A 177 -7.35 -14.64 -13.18
C LYS A 177 -8.59 -14.32 -14.04
N SER A 178 -8.73 -13.07 -14.41
CA SER A 178 -9.91 -12.43 -15.02
C SER A 178 -9.50 -11.38 -16.05
N SER A 179 -10.45 -10.73 -16.72
CA SER A 179 -10.15 -9.59 -17.62
C SER A 179 -9.33 -8.50 -16.93
N SER A 180 -9.69 -8.12 -15.70
CA SER A 180 -8.96 -7.12 -14.92
C SER A 180 -7.51 -7.55 -14.62
N TYR A 181 -7.28 -8.85 -14.34
CA TYR A 181 -5.93 -9.40 -14.21
C TYR A 181 -5.11 -9.13 -15.49
N PHE A 182 -5.66 -9.49 -16.66
CA PHE A 182 -4.96 -9.32 -17.93
C PHE A 182 -4.80 -7.84 -18.32
N PHE A 183 -5.76 -6.99 -18.03
CA PHE A 183 -5.62 -5.55 -18.26
C PHE A 183 -4.47 -4.98 -17.44
N ALA A 184 -4.37 -5.33 -16.16
CA ALA A 184 -3.27 -4.91 -15.30
C ALA A 184 -1.93 -5.50 -15.77
N GLU A 185 -1.87 -6.80 -16.10
CA GLU A 185 -0.65 -7.47 -16.58
C GLU A 185 -0.11 -6.85 -17.87
N ASN A 186 -0.98 -6.48 -18.81
CA ASN A 186 -0.58 -5.88 -20.07
C ASN A 186 0.15 -4.54 -19.91
N THR A 187 -0.07 -3.81 -18.83
CA THR A 187 0.59 -2.53 -18.59
C THR A 187 2.11 -2.66 -18.44
N TYR A 188 2.59 -3.79 -17.96
CA TYR A 188 4.04 -4.06 -17.85
C TYR A 188 4.74 -4.31 -19.21
N LYS A 189 3.95 -4.44 -20.27
CA LYS A 189 4.44 -4.64 -21.67
C LYS A 189 4.42 -3.33 -22.46
N PHE A 190 4.11 -2.19 -21.84
CA PHE A 190 4.00 -0.89 -22.53
C PHE A 190 5.35 -0.23 -22.86
N GLY A 191 6.47 -0.82 -22.41
CA GLY A 191 7.81 -0.27 -22.64
C GLY A 191 8.18 0.90 -21.71
N PHE A 192 7.46 1.07 -20.59
CA PHE A 192 7.80 2.07 -19.60
C PHE A 192 9.02 1.64 -18.76
N VAL A 193 9.76 2.62 -18.23
CA VAL A 193 10.75 2.35 -17.19
C VAL A 193 10.05 2.18 -15.85
N GLY A 194 10.32 1.08 -15.13
CA GLY A 194 9.74 0.80 -13.83
C GLY A 194 10.56 1.38 -12.67
N ILE A 195 9.91 2.11 -11.77
CA ILE A 195 10.45 2.45 -10.45
C ILE A 195 9.64 1.65 -9.43
N THR A 196 10.24 0.65 -8.78
CA THR A 196 9.51 -0.39 -8.07
C THR A 196 9.74 -0.36 -6.56
N ALA A 197 8.68 -0.64 -5.81
CA ALA A 197 8.73 -0.81 -4.37
C ALA A 197 9.37 -2.17 -4.00
N GLY A 198 10.67 -2.15 -3.77
CA GLY A 198 11.45 -3.31 -3.40
C GLY A 198 11.97 -4.15 -4.57
N SER A 199 12.98 -4.97 -4.27
CA SER A 199 13.73 -5.72 -5.28
C SER A 199 12.97 -6.91 -5.86
N TRP A 200 11.94 -7.43 -5.18
CA TRP A 200 11.10 -8.49 -5.74
C TRP A 200 10.38 -8.02 -7.01
N LEU A 201 9.73 -6.86 -6.95
CA LEU A 201 9.02 -6.30 -8.12
C LEU A 201 9.97 -6.02 -9.27
N SER A 202 11.14 -5.39 -9.02
CA SER A 202 12.09 -5.12 -10.10
C SER A 202 12.57 -6.40 -10.77
N LYS A 203 12.92 -7.43 -10.01
CA LYS A 203 13.34 -8.74 -10.53
C LYS A 203 12.23 -9.41 -11.33
N LYS A 204 11.01 -9.47 -10.75
CA LYS A 204 9.85 -10.08 -11.42
C LYS A 204 9.52 -9.39 -12.74
N LEU A 205 9.41 -8.07 -12.74
CA LEU A 205 9.02 -7.32 -13.92
C LEU A 205 10.11 -7.37 -15.01
N SER A 206 11.38 -7.31 -14.63
CA SER A 206 12.50 -7.46 -15.59
C SER A 206 12.57 -8.86 -16.17
N LYS A 207 12.37 -9.90 -15.36
CA LYS A 207 12.44 -11.29 -15.79
C LYS A 207 11.25 -11.66 -16.69
N ASP A 208 10.03 -11.38 -16.23
CA ASP A 208 8.80 -11.90 -16.83
C ASP A 208 8.31 -11.02 -18.00
N TYR A 209 8.55 -9.71 -17.93
CA TYR A 209 8.03 -8.73 -18.93
C TYR A 209 9.11 -7.96 -19.68
N LYS A 210 10.39 -8.22 -19.41
CA LYS A 210 11.53 -7.49 -20.01
C LYS A 210 11.49 -5.98 -19.73
N MET A 211 10.81 -5.56 -18.68
CA MET A 211 10.70 -4.18 -18.28
C MET A 211 12.01 -3.71 -17.65
N GLU A 212 12.54 -2.57 -18.08
CA GLU A 212 13.67 -1.93 -17.41
C GLU A 212 13.21 -1.42 -16.04
N CYS A 213 13.74 -1.95 -14.94
CA CYS A 213 13.27 -1.64 -13.60
C CYS A 213 14.39 -1.26 -12.64
N TYR A 214 14.09 -0.29 -11.77
CA TYR A 214 14.94 0.17 -10.68
C TYR A 214 14.16 0.14 -9.37
N ASP A 215 14.71 -0.48 -8.33
CA ASP A 215 14.04 -0.57 -7.05
C ASP A 215 14.39 0.59 -6.11
N TYR A 216 13.42 0.97 -5.28
CA TYR A 216 13.66 1.73 -4.07
C TYR A 216 13.30 0.88 -2.84
N GLY A 217 13.96 1.16 -1.72
CA GLY A 217 13.67 0.47 -0.45
C GLY A 217 12.53 1.13 0.32
N PHE A 218 11.98 0.39 1.26
CA PHE A 218 11.05 0.92 2.24
C PHE A 218 11.78 1.49 3.46
N SER A 219 11.10 2.41 4.13
CA SER A 219 11.40 2.87 5.47
C SER A 219 10.08 3.13 6.21
N TYR A 220 10.15 3.67 7.40
CA TYR A 220 9.01 4.01 8.25
C TYR A 220 9.13 5.45 8.75
N ASP A 221 8.10 5.97 9.39
CA ASP A 221 8.16 7.27 10.04
C ASP A 221 8.87 7.16 11.40
N LYS A 222 10.13 7.64 11.44
CA LYS A 222 11.01 7.53 12.62
C LYS A 222 10.57 8.38 13.80
N GLU A 223 9.76 9.40 13.56
CA GLU A 223 9.24 10.24 14.62
C GLU A 223 8.04 9.58 15.30
N LEU A 224 7.23 8.84 14.55
CA LEU A 224 6.04 8.17 15.06
C LEU A 224 6.34 6.81 15.69
N TYR A 225 7.08 5.93 15.00
CA TYR A 225 7.28 4.54 15.43
C TYR A 225 8.54 4.41 16.26
N LYS A 226 8.36 4.21 17.57
CA LYS A 226 9.44 4.07 18.56
C LYS A 226 9.11 2.95 19.56
N PRO A 227 10.12 2.29 20.12
CA PRO A 227 9.88 1.30 21.18
C PRO A 227 9.22 1.94 22.42
N LEU A 228 8.29 1.21 23.01
CA LEU A 228 7.71 1.52 24.32
C LEU A 228 8.02 0.38 25.30
N PRO A 229 8.06 0.66 26.62
CA PRO A 229 8.15 -0.40 27.64
C PRO A 229 7.03 -1.40 27.51
N LYS A 230 7.36 -2.69 27.37
CA LYS A 230 6.38 -3.76 27.33
C LYS A 230 5.88 -4.12 28.72
N LYS A 231 4.63 -4.53 28.84
CA LYS A 231 4.05 -5.02 30.09
C LYS A 231 4.67 -6.38 30.43
N ASN A 232 5.06 -6.56 31.70
CA ASN A 232 5.60 -7.83 32.19
C ASN A 232 4.59 -8.50 33.16
N ASP A 233 3.41 -8.82 32.64
CA ASP A 233 2.27 -9.40 33.38
C ASP A 233 2.05 -10.89 33.08
N GLY A 234 2.96 -11.51 32.35
CA GLY A 234 2.88 -12.91 31.95
C GLY A 234 1.88 -13.18 30.81
N ILE A 235 1.35 -12.12 30.18
CA ILE A 235 0.45 -12.22 29.03
C ILE A 235 1.22 -11.85 27.76
N VAL A 236 1.19 -12.74 26.74
CA VAL A 236 1.78 -12.43 25.42
C VAL A 236 0.73 -11.81 24.52
N ARG A 237 1.03 -10.61 24.01
CA ARG A 237 0.13 -9.80 23.19
C ARG A 237 0.44 -9.95 21.71
N ILE A 238 -0.59 -10.28 20.94
CA ILE A 238 -0.48 -10.59 19.52
C ILE A 238 -1.39 -9.66 18.73
N GLY A 239 -0.80 -8.86 17.84
CA GLY A 239 -1.52 -8.03 16.89
C GLY A 239 -1.70 -8.71 15.55
N LEU A 240 -2.81 -8.46 14.86
CA LEU A 240 -3.00 -8.79 13.44
C LEU A 240 -3.43 -7.53 12.67
N TYR A 241 -2.74 -7.25 11.56
CA TYR A 241 -3.21 -6.24 10.61
C TYR A 241 -4.37 -6.81 9.80
N ALA A 242 -5.58 -6.63 10.33
CA ALA A 242 -6.82 -7.22 9.84
C ALA A 242 -7.42 -6.38 8.70
N ARG A 243 -7.34 -6.88 7.47
CA ARG A 243 -7.86 -6.24 6.25
C ARG A 243 -8.68 -7.24 5.44
N TYR A 244 -9.83 -7.67 5.98
CA TYR A 244 -10.67 -8.71 5.37
C TYR A 244 -11.27 -8.33 4.01
N HIS A 245 -11.47 -7.03 3.71
CA HIS A 245 -11.86 -6.57 2.37
C HIS A 245 -10.70 -6.52 1.36
N THR A 246 -9.51 -6.94 1.76
CA THR A 246 -8.33 -6.94 0.91
C THR A 246 -7.76 -8.35 0.86
N PRO A 247 -8.23 -9.23 -0.07
CA PRO A 247 -7.93 -10.67 -0.06
C PRO A 247 -6.43 -10.99 -0.01
N ARG A 248 -5.59 -10.17 -0.67
CA ARG A 248 -4.14 -10.32 -0.65
C ARG A 248 -3.51 -10.11 0.74
N ARG A 249 -4.27 -9.70 1.75
CA ARG A 249 -3.80 -9.62 3.15
C ARG A 249 -4.10 -10.89 3.96
N LEU A 250 -4.56 -11.95 3.30
CA LEU A 250 -4.66 -13.32 3.81
C LEU A 250 -5.40 -13.44 5.16
N PHE A 251 -6.42 -12.61 5.36
CA PHE A 251 -7.11 -12.48 6.65
C PHE A 251 -7.65 -13.81 7.15
N GLU A 252 -8.36 -14.57 6.31
CA GLU A 252 -9.00 -15.84 6.66
C GLU A 252 -7.97 -16.89 7.07
N LEU A 253 -6.83 -16.95 6.36
CA LEU A 253 -5.72 -17.86 6.65
C LEU A 253 -5.19 -17.63 8.08
N TYR A 254 -4.94 -16.37 8.43
CA TYR A 254 -4.39 -16.02 9.74
C TYR A 254 -5.44 -16.14 10.87
N VAL A 255 -6.72 -15.91 10.59
CA VAL A 255 -7.80 -16.15 11.56
C VAL A 255 -7.91 -17.65 11.90
N LEU A 256 -7.80 -18.54 10.90
CA LEU A 256 -7.77 -19.97 11.12
C LEU A 256 -6.54 -20.42 11.92
N ALA A 257 -5.37 -19.90 11.58
CA ALA A 257 -4.13 -20.15 12.32
C ALA A 257 -4.23 -19.72 13.79
N LEU A 258 -4.78 -18.54 14.04
CA LEU A 258 -5.01 -18.01 15.39
C LEU A 258 -5.97 -18.89 16.20
N ASN A 259 -6.96 -19.52 15.58
CA ASN A 259 -7.83 -20.47 16.28
C ASN A 259 -7.07 -21.73 16.73
N ILE A 260 -6.22 -22.30 15.87
CA ILE A 260 -5.38 -23.46 16.20
C ILE A 260 -4.42 -23.07 17.33
N PHE A 261 -3.74 -21.96 17.18
CA PHE A 261 -2.81 -21.38 18.14
C PHE A 261 -3.47 -21.16 19.51
N TYR A 262 -4.63 -20.49 19.53
CA TYR A 262 -5.34 -20.17 20.78
C TYR A 262 -5.74 -21.42 21.55
N LYS A 263 -6.28 -22.44 20.85
CA LYS A 263 -6.61 -23.74 21.47
C LYS A 263 -5.39 -24.41 22.09
N LYS A 264 -4.23 -24.34 21.41
CA LYS A 264 -2.95 -24.87 21.92
C LYS A 264 -2.48 -24.12 23.16
N CYS A 265 -2.60 -22.79 23.17
CA CYS A 265 -2.28 -21.97 24.34
C CYS A 265 -3.19 -22.30 25.53
N GLN A 266 -4.50 -22.44 25.31
CA GLN A 266 -5.45 -22.81 26.36
C GLN A 266 -5.10 -24.17 26.98
N LYS A 267 -4.82 -25.20 26.15
CA LYS A 267 -4.44 -26.54 26.62
C LYS A 267 -3.19 -26.49 27.50
N ASN A 268 -2.28 -25.58 27.29
CA ASN A 268 -1.02 -25.46 28.02
C ASN A 268 -1.02 -24.33 29.06
N ASN A 269 -2.19 -23.75 29.40
CA ASN A 269 -2.35 -22.65 30.36
C ASN A 269 -1.51 -21.40 30.05
N ILE A 270 -1.29 -21.11 28.78
CA ILE A 270 -0.56 -19.92 28.32
C ILE A 270 -1.54 -18.78 28.10
N LYS A 271 -1.30 -17.64 28.77
CA LYS A 271 -2.14 -16.46 28.65
C LYS A 271 -1.75 -15.62 27.44
N VAL A 272 -2.70 -15.37 26.55
CA VAL A 272 -2.52 -14.55 25.35
C VAL A 272 -3.67 -13.55 25.19
N GLU A 273 -3.37 -12.40 24.63
CA GLU A 273 -4.34 -11.40 24.18
C GLU A 273 -4.17 -11.19 22.68
N ILE A 274 -5.27 -11.20 21.93
CA ILE A 274 -5.27 -11.07 20.48
C ILE A 274 -6.00 -9.78 20.10
N SER A 275 -5.34 -8.91 19.34
CA SER A 275 -5.90 -7.63 18.90
C SER A 275 -5.88 -7.51 17.38
N PHE A 276 -6.99 -7.07 16.80
CA PHE A 276 -7.12 -6.84 15.36
C PHE A 276 -7.17 -5.34 15.07
N LEU A 277 -6.28 -4.89 14.18
CA LEU A 277 -6.12 -3.52 13.76
C LEU A 277 -6.30 -3.42 12.23
N GLY A 278 -7.01 -2.42 11.74
CA GLY A 278 -7.09 -2.09 10.32
C GLY A 278 -8.52 -1.94 9.79
N GLN A 279 -9.39 -2.90 10.04
CA GLN A 279 -10.83 -2.81 9.73
C GLN A 279 -11.68 -3.26 10.90
N ASP A 280 -12.89 -2.71 11.00
CA ASP A 280 -13.85 -3.13 12.01
C ASP A 280 -14.37 -4.54 11.69
N VAL A 281 -14.09 -5.48 12.58
CA VAL A 281 -14.48 -6.88 12.50
C VAL A 281 -15.59 -7.27 13.49
N SER A 282 -16.28 -6.29 14.08
CA SER A 282 -17.35 -6.51 15.09
C SER A 282 -18.51 -7.36 14.60
N HIS A 283 -18.69 -7.47 13.29
CA HIS A 283 -19.73 -8.30 12.65
C HIS A 283 -19.30 -9.74 12.40
N ILE A 284 -18.04 -10.10 12.68
CA ILE A 284 -17.47 -11.45 12.51
C ILE A 284 -17.41 -12.11 13.88
N ASN A 285 -17.88 -13.36 13.98
CA ASN A 285 -17.77 -14.16 15.17
C ASN A 285 -16.48 -14.99 15.13
N PHE A 286 -15.63 -14.82 16.15
CA PHE A 286 -14.40 -15.60 16.32
C PHE A 286 -14.56 -16.63 17.42
N PRO A 287 -13.99 -17.85 17.29
CA PRO A 287 -14.04 -18.87 18.33
C PRO A 287 -13.05 -18.65 19.48
N TYR A 288 -12.44 -17.46 19.53
CA TYR A 288 -11.53 -16.98 20.57
C TYR A 288 -11.74 -15.48 20.82
N PRO A 289 -11.36 -14.96 22.00
CA PRO A 289 -11.48 -13.54 22.30
C PRO A 289 -10.60 -12.68 21.39
N VAL A 290 -11.14 -11.59 20.86
CA VAL A 290 -10.45 -10.62 20.02
C VAL A 290 -10.74 -9.20 20.49
N ASN A 291 -9.71 -8.42 20.72
CA ASN A 291 -9.82 -6.98 20.90
C ASN A 291 -9.91 -6.32 19.52
N ASN A 292 -11.11 -5.96 19.09
CA ASN A 292 -11.32 -5.28 17.82
C ASN A 292 -11.00 -3.77 17.96
N LEU A 293 -9.85 -3.35 17.43
CA LEU A 293 -9.41 -1.96 17.42
C LEU A 293 -9.94 -1.20 16.19
N GLY A 294 -10.42 -1.91 15.17
CA GLY A 294 -10.99 -1.33 13.97
C GLY A 294 -10.01 -0.45 13.20
N THR A 295 -10.56 0.58 12.54
CA THR A 295 -9.76 1.60 11.84
C THR A 295 -9.30 2.66 12.82
N MET A 296 -8.00 2.87 12.91
CA MET A 296 -7.38 3.83 13.82
C MET A 296 -6.79 5.03 13.05
N LYS A 297 -6.59 6.14 13.75
CA LYS A 297 -5.80 7.26 13.23
C LYS A 297 -4.33 6.84 13.15
N ILE A 298 -3.63 7.27 12.12
CA ILE A 298 -2.22 6.91 11.87
C ILE A 298 -1.33 7.15 13.10
N LYS A 299 -1.53 8.27 13.80
CA LYS A 299 -0.78 8.63 15.02
C LYS A 299 -0.96 7.69 16.21
N ASP A 300 -2.05 6.90 16.22
CA ASP A 300 -2.37 5.98 17.34
C ASP A 300 -1.86 4.55 17.07
N ILE A 301 -1.54 4.22 15.81
CA ILE A 301 -1.04 2.90 15.39
C ILE A 301 0.30 2.53 16.05
N PRO A 302 1.29 3.45 16.18
CA PRO A 302 2.57 3.12 16.80
C PRO A 302 2.46 2.58 18.22
N LYS A 303 1.53 3.11 19.01
CA LYS A 303 1.27 2.62 20.38
C LYS A 303 0.82 1.16 20.35
N VAL A 304 -0.13 0.82 19.46
CA VAL A 304 -0.61 -0.58 19.31
C VAL A 304 0.54 -1.49 18.88
N CYS A 305 1.35 -1.07 17.91
CA CYS A 305 2.52 -1.85 17.51
C CYS A 305 3.48 -2.10 18.67
N ALA A 306 3.77 -1.07 19.47
CA ALA A 306 4.73 -1.16 20.57
C ALA A 306 4.18 -1.93 21.81
N GLU A 307 2.87 -1.95 22.02
CA GLU A 307 2.25 -2.69 23.13
C GLU A 307 2.13 -4.20 22.87
N ASN A 308 2.24 -4.66 21.62
CA ASN A 308 2.22 -6.07 21.27
C ASN A 308 3.62 -6.67 21.35
N ASP A 309 3.72 -7.97 21.70
CA ASP A 309 4.96 -8.75 21.68
C ASP A 309 5.23 -9.30 20.28
N ILE A 310 4.17 -9.68 19.58
CA ILE A 310 4.19 -10.28 18.24
C ILE A 310 3.15 -9.54 17.39
N PHE A 311 3.48 -9.30 16.13
CA PHE A 311 2.53 -8.70 15.20
C PHE A 311 2.53 -9.46 13.86
N LEU A 312 1.34 -9.92 13.46
CA LEU A 312 1.13 -10.67 12.23
C LEU A 312 0.91 -9.67 11.08
N VAL A 313 1.77 -9.75 10.07
CA VAL A 313 1.82 -8.82 8.92
C VAL A 313 1.78 -9.57 7.59
N PRO A 314 0.70 -10.32 7.33
CA PRO A 314 0.61 -11.17 6.15
C PRO A 314 0.53 -10.38 4.83
N SER A 315 1.10 -10.95 3.77
CA SER A 315 0.91 -10.43 2.42
C SER A 315 1.03 -11.52 1.35
N GLY A 316 -0.01 -11.70 0.57
CA GLY A 316 0.00 -12.57 -0.61
C GLY A 316 0.63 -11.92 -1.85
N THR A 317 0.84 -10.59 -1.83
CA THR A 317 1.53 -9.81 -2.86
C THR A 317 2.68 -9.04 -2.23
N ASN A 318 3.08 -7.89 -2.77
CA ASN A 318 4.15 -7.12 -2.16
C ASN A 318 3.84 -6.72 -0.70
N LEU A 319 4.89 -6.59 0.11
CA LEU A 319 4.76 -6.10 1.48
C LEU A 319 4.25 -4.65 1.52
N SER A 320 3.62 -4.29 2.64
CA SER A 320 3.37 -2.90 3.02
C SER A 320 4.51 -2.36 3.90
N LEU A 321 4.37 -1.15 4.42
CA LEU A 321 5.33 -0.58 5.38
C LEU A 321 5.21 -1.20 6.78
N VAL A 322 4.08 -1.85 7.09
CA VAL A 322 3.74 -2.37 8.42
C VAL A 322 4.83 -3.25 9.04
N PRO A 323 5.54 -4.15 8.31
CA PRO A 323 6.65 -4.90 8.90
C PRO A 323 7.74 -4.01 9.51
N LEU A 324 8.17 -2.96 8.81
CA LEU A 324 9.17 -2.02 9.32
C LEU A 324 8.66 -1.18 10.48
N GLU A 325 7.39 -0.78 10.44
CA GLU A 325 6.71 -0.05 11.51
C GLU A 325 6.65 -0.87 12.80
N VAL A 326 6.31 -2.16 12.68
CA VAL A 326 6.30 -3.13 13.78
C VAL A 326 7.70 -3.36 14.34
N MET A 327 8.67 -3.61 13.48
CA MET A 327 10.08 -3.80 13.86
C MET A 327 10.64 -2.56 14.56
N ALA A 328 10.30 -1.35 14.10
CA ALA A 328 10.73 -0.09 14.70
C ALA A 328 10.23 0.07 16.14
N CYS A 329 9.14 -0.62 16.51
CA CYS A 329 8.60 -0.67 17.86
C CYS A 329 9.21 -1.80 18.73
N LYS A 330 10.24 -2.50 18.28
CA LYS A 330 10.80 -3.71 18.92
C LYS A 330 9.75 -4.80 19.14
N THR A 331 8.85 -4.96 18.19
CA THR A 331 7.81 -5.99 18.18
C THR A 331 8.19 -7.02 17.12
N LEU A 332 8.06 -8.33 17.46
CA LEU A 332 8.37 -9.39 16.54
C LEU A 332 7.37 -9.40 15.38
N ALA A 333 7.84 -9.20 14.16
CA ALA A 333 7.04 -9.35 12.95
C ALA A 333 6.96 -10.83 12.53
N VAL A 334 5.75 -11.28 12.21
CA VAL A 334 5.49 -12.62 11.65
C VAL A 334 4.77 -12.46 10.32
N SER A 335 5.28 -13.07 9.26
CA SER A 335 4.71 -12.99 7.92
C SER A 335 4.77 -14.36 7.22
N ASN A 336 4.07 -14.48 6.10
CA ASN A 336 4.24 -15.63 5.23
C ASN A 336 5.55 -15.54 4.43
N ARG A 337 6.15 -16.70 4.14
CA ARG A 337 7.30 -16.87 3.26
C ARG A 337 6.90 -16.63 1.80
N GLY A 338 7.84 -16.20 0.99
CA GLY A 338 7.70 -15.98 -0.45
C GLY A 338 8.59 -14.84 -0.95
N GLU A 339 8.95 -14.87 -2.23
CA GLU A 339 9.81 -13.82 -2.82
C GLU A 339 9.26 -12.40 -2.62
N ASN A 340 7.93 -12.25 -2.55
CA ASN A 340 7.21 -11.02 -2.28
C ASN A 340 7.42 -10.47 -0.85
N ALA A 341 7.85 -11.33 0.08
CA ALA A 341 8.15 -10.96 1.46
C ALA A 341 9.66 -10.98 1.75
N GLU A 342 10.37 -11.96 1.20
CA GLU A 342 11.77 -12.25 1.54
C GLU A 342 12.78 -11.22 0.96
N TRP A 343 12.34 -10.29 0.13
CA TRP A 343 13.18 -9.15 -0.27
C TRP A 343 13.45 -8.17 0.89
N LEU A 344 12.63 -8.20 1.95
CA LEU A 344 12.71 -7.34 3.14
C LEU A 344 12.86 -8.15 4.43
N LEU A 345 12.14 -9.26 4.54
CA LEU A 345 12.07 -10.11 5.72
C LEU A 345 12.94 -11.34 5.55
N ASN A 346 13.50 -11.83 6.67
CA ASN A 346 14.27 -13.09 6.73
C ASN A 346 14.18 -13.68 8.13
N ASP A 347 14.70 -14.90 8.31
CA ASP A 347 14.65 -15.63 9.59
C ASP A 347 15.51 -15.00 10.70
N GLU A 348 16.32 -13.97 10.39
CA GLU A 348 17.07 -13.20 11.39
C GLU A 348 16.23 -12.05 11.95
N ASN A 349 15.45 -11.35 11.12
CA ASN A 349 14.74 -10.13 11.49
C ASN A 349 13.23 -10.33 11.71
N SER A 350 12.70 -11.51 11.44
CA SER A 350 11.27 -11.84 11.51
C SER A 350 11.06 -13.35 11.68
N ILE A 351 9.83 -13.78 11.86
CA ILE A 351 9.42 -15.17 11.66
C ILE A 351 8.70 -15.30 10.33
N LEU A 352 9.21 -16.16 9.47
CA LEU A 352 8.58 -16.51 8.19
C LEU A 352 7.92 -17.89 8.29
N THR A 353 6.66 -17.96 7.89
CA THR A 353 5.85 -19.17 7.92
C THR A 353 5.47 -19.59 6.50
N ASP A 354 5.19 -20.86 6.30
CA ASP A 354 4.46 -21.25 5.11
C ASP A 354 3.04 -20.66 5.14
N ALA A 355 2.41 -20.51 3.98
CA ALA A 355 1.02 -20.05 3.90
C ALA A 355 0.04 -21.20 4.26
N ASP A 356 0.28 -21.81 5.41
CA ASP A 356 -0.49 -22.89 5.99
C ASP A 356 -0.90 -22.55 7.42
N PRO A 357 -2.19 -22.70 7.80
CA PRO A 357 -2.65 -22.30 9.12
C PRO A 357 -2.03 -23.12 10.26
N ILE A 358 -1.57 -24.35 9.99
CA ILE A 358 -0.93 -25.21 11.00
C ILE A 358 0.50 -24.71 11.23
N ASP A 359 1.29 -24.49 10.16
CA ASP A 359 2.66 -23.97 10.30
C ASP A 359 2.69 -22.58 10.97
N ILE A 360 1.77 -21.70 10.58
CA ILE A 360 1.61 -20.38 11.23
C ILE A 360 1.35 -20.57 12.73
N ALA A 361 0.42 -21.43 13.10
CA ALA A 361 0.06 -21.66 14.50
C ALA A 361 1.21 -22.26 15.31
N GLU A 362 1.96 -23.22 14.74
CA GLU A 362 3.11 -23.85 15.41
C GLU A 362 4.25 -22.87 15.64
N LYS A 363 4.65 -22.11 14.62
CA LYS A 363 5.71 -21.09 14.75
C LYS A 363 5.32 -19.96 15.69
N LEU A 364 4.04 -19.53 15.63
CA LEU A 364 3.52 -18.53 16.56
C LEU A 364 3.54 -19.06 18.00
N TYR A 365 3.17 -20.32 18.24
CA TYR A 365 3.24 -20.94 19.55
C TYR A 365 4.69 -21.03 20.05
N GLU A 366 5.63 -21.46 19.22
CA GLU A 366 7.05 -21.54 19.55
C GLU A 366 7.59 -20.20 20.10
N VAL A 367 7.37 -19.10 19.37
CA VAL A 367 7.86 -17.79 19.82
C VAL A 367 7.04 -17.18 20.96
N THR A 368 5.83 -17.70 21.20
CA THR A 368 5.03 -17.31 22.36
C THR A 368 5.60 -17.88 23.64
N ILE A 369 6.04 -19.13 23.65
CA ILE A 369 6.61 -19.79 24.83
C ILE A 369 8.10 -19.53 25.01
N ASN A 370 8.81 -19.18 23.93
CA ASN A 370 10.24 -18.90 23.98
C ASN A 370 10.48 -17.38 23.94
N LYS A 371 10.44 -16.75 25.13
CA LYS A 371 10.65 -15.32 25.31
C LYS A 371 12.00 -14.85 24.76
N GLU A 372 13.08 -15.59 25.04
CA GLU A 372 14.43 -15.24 24.62
C GLU A 372 14.53 -15.17 23.09
N LYS A 373 14.04 -16.21 22.40
CA LYS A 373 14.00 -16.24 20.93
C LYS A 373 13.19 -15.08 20.37
N ARG A 374 12.01 -14.83 20.94
CA ARG A 374 11.11 -13.73 20.53
C ARG A 374 11.82 -12.37 20.63
N GLU A 375 12.42 -12.08 21.80
CA GLU A 375 13.07 -10.80 22.05
C GLU A 375 14.34 -10.62 21.20
N LYS A 376 15.11 -11.69 21.00
CA LYS A 376 16.30 -11.68 20.13
C LYS A 376 15.96 -11.30 18.70
N ILE A 377 14.94 -11.94 18.10
CA ILE A 377 14.54 -11.66 16.71
C ILE A 377 13.90 -10.28 16.60
N ALA A 378 13.08 -9.86 17.58
CA ALA A 378 12.53 -8.52 17.63
C ALA A 378 13.63 -7.43 17.69
N GLU A 379 14.70 -7.64 18.44
CA GLU A 379 15.86 -6.74 18.49
C GLU A 379 16.61 -6.70 17.15
N GLN A 380 16.78 -7.84 16.51
CA GLN A 380 17.39 -7.89 15.17
C GLN A 380 16.53 -7.18 14.12
N GLY A 381 15.20 -7.37 14.19
CA GLY A 381 14.23 -6.62 13.36
C GLY A 381 14.33 -5.11 13.58
N TYR A 382 14.39 -4.67 14.83
CA TYR A 382 14.60 -3.26 15.17
C TYR A 382 15.91 -2.73 14.59
N ASN A 383 17.01 -3.43 14.79
CA ASN A 383 18.34 -3.05 14.28
C ASN A 383 18.39 -3.00 12.74
N PHE A 384 17.57 -3.80 12.08
CA PHE A 384 17.37 -3.72 10.62
C PHE A 384 16.55 -2.48 10.24
N ALA A 385 15.40 -2.27 10.89
CA ALA A 385 14.47 -1.18 10.55
C ALA A 385 15.12 0.20 10.68
N ILE A 386 15.87 0.45 11.77
CA ILE A 386 16.50 1.77 12.02
C ILE A 386 17.53 2.17 10.96
N LYS A 387 18.10 1.20 10.21
CA LYS A 387 19.06 1.45 9.12
C LYS A 387 18.37 1.88 7.82
N THR A 388 17.07 1.65 7.70
CA THR A 388 16.30 2.09 6.54
C THR A 388 16.13 3.61 6.53
N SER A 389 15.91 4.21 5.35
CA SER A 389 15.80 5.68 5.23
C SER A 389 15.03 6.07 3.99
N TRP A 390 14.02 6.91 4.17
CA TRP A 390 13.30 7.54 3.05
C TRP A 390 14.20 8.49 2.26
N GLU A 391 15.17 9.13 2.90
CA GLU A 391 16.14 9.98 2.22
C GLU A 391 16.99 9.17 1.22
N LYS A 392 17.48 7.98 1.63
CA LYS A 392 18.21 7.09 0.73
C LYS A 392 17.34 6.59 -0.42
N SER A 393 16.07 6.31 -0.15
CA SER A 393 15.12 5.87 -1.19
C SER A 393 14.79 7.00 -2.16
N GLY A 394 14.61 8.22 -1.66
CA GLY A 394 14.42 9.42 -2.47
C GLY A 394 15.62 9.70 -3.37
N GLU A 395 16.84 9.57 -2.84
CA GLU A 395 18.07 9.74 -3.62
C GLU A 395 18.20 8.70 -4.75
N LYS A 396 17.81 7.43 -4.49
CA LYS A 396 17.76 6.40 -5.54
C LYS A 396 16.79 6.79 -6.65
N VAL A 397 15.56 7.18 -6.30
CA VAL A 397 14.54 7.60 -7.28
C VAL A 397 15.01 8.82 -8.07
N TYR A 398 15.60 9.82 -7.40
CA TYR A 398 16.16 11.00 -8.07
C TYR A 398 17.25 10.63 -9.09
N LYS A 399 18.18 9.73 -8.73
CA LYS A 399 19.21 9.23 -9.65
C LYS A 399 18.62 8.52 -10.86
N VAL A 400 17.59 7.68 -10.65
CA VAL A 400 16.89 7.01 -11.75
C VAL A 400 16.27 8.03 -12.70
N ILE A 401 15.60 9.06 -12.16
CA ILE A 401 15.01 10.15 -12.95
C ILE A 401 16.09 10.87 -13.76
N LYS A 402 17.23 11.21 -13.15
CA LYS A 402 18.36 11.84 -13.87
C LYS A 402 18.90 10.94 -15.00
N ASN A 403 19.11 9.67 -14.70
CA ASN A 403 19.61 8.71 -15.71
C ASN A 403 18.63 8.55 -16.89
N ILE A 404 17.31 8.54 -16.64
CA ILE A 404 16.29 8.48 -17.69
C ILE A 404 16.41 9.71 -18.61
N LEU A 405 16.60 10.90 -18.04
CA LEU A 405 16.71 12.15 -18.78
C LEU A 405 18.03 12.29 -19.56
N GLU A 406 19.10 11.64 -19.09
CA GLU A 406 20.42 11.65 -19.73
C GLU A 406 20.56 10.60 -20.84
N LYS A 407 19.68 9.58 -20.86
CA LYS A 407 19.64 8.62 -21.96
C LYS A 407 19.25 9.35 -23.25
N LYS A 408 20.17 9.42 -24.21
CA LYS A 408 19.83 9.88 -25.56
C LYS A 408 18.82 8.90 -26.13
N GLU A 409 17.75 9.41 -26.75
CA GLU A 409 16.85 8.58 -27.54
C GLU A 409 17.72 7.88 -28.61
N GLU A 410 17.86 6.56 -28.49
CA GLU A 410 18.36 5.76 -29.61
C GLU A 410 17.31 5.90 -30.72
N LYS A 411 17.72 6.56 -31.83
CA LYS A 411 16.90 6.80 -33.01
C LYS A 411 16.54 5.51 -33.72
#